data_a0a76f4775ad60b97e50b1095c2ada80
#
_entry.id   a0a76f4775ad60b97e50b1095c2ada80
#
_cell.length_a   1.000
_cell.length_b   1.000
_cell.length_c   1.000
_cell.angle_alpha   90.00
_cell.angle_beta   90.00
_cell.angle_gamma   90.00
#
_symmetry.space_group_name_H-M   'P 1'
#
loop_
_entity.id
_entity.type
_entity.pdbx_description
1 polymer ?
#
loop_
_entity_poly.entity_id
_entity_poly.type
_entity_poly.pdbx_seq_one_letter_code
_entity_poly.pdbx_strand_id
1 'polypeptide(L)'
;MNAPLDQLADWLAGAEAVVVGAGAGLSAAAGYEYGGERFRRLFPDFAAARGFTDMYSAGFFPFPTPEEKWAYWSRMILCNRYDPIPRPAVFADLLALLRDRDYFVLTTNVDHCFQRAGFDKTRLFYTQGDYGLWQ
;
A
#
# COMPACT_ATOMS: atom_id res chain seq x y z
N MET A 1 -10.84 27.31 12.33
CA MET A 1 -11.48 26.54 11.24
C MET A 1 -10.50 26.43 10.08
N ASN A 2 -10.40 25.26 9.49
CA ASN A 2 -9.50 25.04 8.34
C ASN A 2 -10.35 25.06 7.07
N ALA A 3 -10.49 26.23 6.44
CA ALA A 3 -11.38 26.46 5.29
C ALA A 3 -11.29 25.38 4.17
N PRO A 4 -10.10 24.83 3.81
CA PRO A 4 -10.03 23.74 2.84
C PRO A 4 -10.67 22.43 3.33
N LEU A 5 -10.59 22.11 4.61
CA LEU A 5 -11.22 20.90 5.16
C LEU A 5 -12.74 21.06 5.28
N ASP A 6 -13.22 22.24 5.65
CA ASP A 6 -14.65 22.54 5.69
C ASP A 6 -15.24 22.42 4.28
N GLN A 7 -14.56 22.95 3.27
CA GLN A 7 -14.96 22.82 1.86
C GLN A 7 -14.97 21.37 1.38
N LEU A 8 -13.97 20.57 1.74
CA LEU A 8 -13.95 19.14 1.42
C LEU A 8 -15.11 18.40 2.08
N ALA A 9 -15.42 18.72 3.32
CA ALA A 9 -16.56 18.14 4.03
C ALA A 9 -17.89 18.45 3.32
N ASP A 10 -18.08 19.69 2.88
CA ASP A 10 -19.27 20.12 2.12
C ASP A 10 -19.37 19.37 0.78
N TRP A 11 -18.28 19.24 0.06
CA TRP A 11 -18.26 18.48 -1.19
C TRP A 11 -18.60 17.00 -0.97
N LEU A 12 -18.01 16.38 0.05
CA LEU A 12 -18.33 14.99 0.40
C LEU A 12 -19.79 14.84 0.81
N ALA A 13 -20.33 15.81 1.56
CA ALA A 13 -21.73 15.77 1.98
C ALA A 13 -22.72 15.88 0.80
N GLY A 14 -22.36 16.66 -0.22
CA GLY A 14 -23.19 16.87 -1.42
C GLY A 14 -22.94 15.87 -2.56
N ALA A 15 -21.95 15.00 -2.44
CA ALA A 15 -21.62 14.05 -3.50
C ALA A 15 -22.60 12.88 -3.54
N GLU A 16 -23.10 12.52 -4.72
CA GLU A 16 -23.90 11.31 -4.95
C GLU A 16 -23.05 10.05 -4.86
N ALA A 17 -21.80 10.11 -5.33
CA ALA A 17 -20.82 9.04 -5.27
C ALA A 17 -19.41 9.59 -5.06
N VAL A 18 -18.52 8.77 -4.49
CA VAL A 18 -17.13 9.14 -4.22
C VAL A 18 -16.18 8.14 -4.87
N VAL A 19 -15.26 8.61 -5.70
CA VAL A 19 -14.18 7.78 -6.25
C VAL A 19 -12.88 8.12 -5.53
N VAL A 20 -12.24 7.10 -4.97
CA VAL A 20 -10.93 7.21 -4.32
C VAL A 20 -9.84 6.70 -5.23
N GLY A 21 -8.97 7.58 -5.71
CA GLY A 21 -7.72 7.21 -6.38
C GLY A 21 -6.59 7.09 -5.36
N ALA A 22 -5.97 5.92 -5.24
CA ALA A 22 -4.91 5.70 -4.27
C ALA A 22 -3.67 5.03 -4.89
N GLY A 23 -2.50 5.49 -4.46
CA GLY A 23 -1.21 4.94 -4.83
C GLY A 23 -0.30 4.79 -3.61
N ALA A 24 1.01 4.62 -3.84
CA ALA A 24 2.02 4.39 -2.81
C ALA A 24 2.05 5.46 -1.71
N GLY A 25 1.59 6.68 -2.01
CA GLY A 25 1.48 7.76 -1.03
C GLY A 25 0.53 7.44 0.12
N LEU A 26 -0.56 6.70 -0.12
CA LEU A 26 -1.47 6.27 0.94
C LEU A 26 -0.80 5.23 1.84
N SER A 27 -0.07 4.28 1.28
CA SER A 27 0.71 3.30 2.05
C SER A 27 1.81 3.98 2.86
N ALA A 28 2.49 4.99 2.29
CA ALA A 28 3.48 5.80 2.99
C ALA A 28 2.85 6.57 4.17
N ALA A 29 1.67 7.16 4.00
CA ALA A 29 0.90 7.79 5.08
C ALA A 29 0.56 6.78 6.19
N ALA A 30 0.25 5.54 5.81
CA ALA A 30 0.04 4.43 6.74
C ALA A 30 1.34 3.86 7.36
N GLY A 31 2.48 4.49 7.10
CA GLY A 31 3.76 4.18 7.73
C GLY A 31 4.62 3.14 7.02
N TYR A 32 4.29 2.78 5.79
CA TYR A 32 5.16 1.92 4.98
C TYR A 32 6.36 2.72 4.45
N GLU A 33 7.54 2.32 4.84
CA GLU A 33 8.81 2.83 4.32
C GLU A 33 9.44 1.75 3.44
N TYR A 34 9.73 2.09 2.19
CA TYR A 34 10.32 1.15 1.22
C TYR A 34 11.84 1.28 1.13
N GLY A 35 12.44 2.24 1.85
CA GLY A 35 13.87 2.47 1.93
C GLY A 35 14.33 2.68 3.37
N GLY A 36 15.46 3.38 3.52
CA GLY A 36 15.98 3.84 4.81
C GLY A 36 16.25 2.74 5.83
N GLU A 37 15.90 3.02 7.09
CA GLU A 37 16.14 2.11 8.21
C GLU A 37 15.36 0.80 8.08
N ARG A 38 14.10 0.87 7.66
CA ARG A 38 13.27 -0.32 7.48
C ARG A 38 13.88 -1.26 6.46
N PHE A 39 14.37 -0.75 5.33
CA PHE A 39 15.03 -1.58 4.32
C PHE A 39 16.30 -2.23 4.89
N ARG A 40 17.19 -1.46 5.53
CA ARG A 40 18.43 -2.00 6.11
C ARG A 40 18.17 -3.08 7.15
N ARG A 41 17.11 -2.94 7.94
CA ARG A 41 16.73 -3.92 8.95
C ARG A 41 16.16 -5.20 8.35
N LEU A 42 15.35 -5.09 7.31
CA LEU A 42 14.64 -6.23 6.70
C LEU A 42 15.48 -6.95 5.64
N PHE A 43 16.43 -6.25 4.98
CA PHE A 43 17.24 -6.76 3.87
C PHE A 43 18.74 -6.51 4.08
N PRO A 44 19.30 -6.78 5.28
CA PRO A 44 20.72 -6.46 5.55
C PRO A 44 21.70 -7.24 4.66
N ASP A 45 21.37 -8.48 4.32
CA ASP A 45 22.11 -9.36 3.42
C ASP A 45 22.13 -8.82 1.99
N PHE A 46 21.01 -8.39 1.46
CA PHE A 46 20.91 -7.80 0.11
C PHE A 46 21.57 -6.42 0.05
N ALA A 47 21.42 -5.61 1.10
CA ALA A 47 22.12 -4.33 1.20
C ALA A 47 23.66 -4.53 1.16
N ALA A 48 24.17 -5.51 1.92
CA ALA A 48 25.61 -5.79 1.97
C ALA A 48 26.13 -6.43 0.66
N ALA A 49 25.41 -7.40 0.11
CA ALA A 49 25.86 -8.14 -1.06
C ALA A 49 25.71 -7.38 -2.40
N ARG A 50 24.72 -6.51 -2.51
CA ARG A 50 24.31 -5.85 -3.77
C ARG A 50 24.31 -4.32 -3.70
N GLY A 51 24.51 -3.75 -2.53
CA GLY A 51 24.47 -2.29 -2.34
C GLY A 51 23.07 -1.68 -2.48
N PHE A 52 22.02 -2.49 -2.33
CA PHE A 52 20.64 -2.00 -2.41
C PHE A 52 20.33 -1.07 -1.25
N THR A 53 19.53 -0.04 -1.52
CA THR A 53 19.14 0.99 -0.55
C THR A 53 17.64 1.07 -0.30
N ASP A 54 16.85 0.46 -1.20
CA ASP A 54 15.40 0.48 -1.14
C ASP A 54 14.77 -0.74 -1.83
N MET A 55 13.49 -0.99 -1.50
CA MET A 55 12.77 -2.17 -1.97
C MET A 55 12.40 -2.11 -3.46
N TYR A 56 12.24 -0.91 -4.02
CA TYR A 56 11.83 -0.75 -5.42
C TYR A 56 12.98 -1.06 -6.36
N SER A 57 14.13 -0.40 -6.17
CA SER A 57 15.30 -0.65 -7.00
C SER A 57 15.78 -2.10 -6.89
N ALA A 58 15.73 -2.67 -5.69
CA ALA A 58 16.03 -4.09 -5.48
C ALA A 58 15.00 -5.01 -6.17
N GLY A 59 13.72 -4.68 -6.15
CA GLY A 59 12.65 -5.47 -6.78
C GLY A 59 12.77 -5.56 -8.31
N PHE A 60 13.32 -4.52 -8.95
CA PHE A 60 13.56 -4.49 -10.39
C PHE A 60 14.93 -5.04 -10.81
N PHE A 61 15.74 -5.46 -9.85
CA PHE A 61 17.05 -6.01 -10.14
C PHE A 61 16.92 -7.38 -10.87
N PRO A 62 17.69 -7.60 -11.93
CA PRO A 62 17.71 -8.87 -12.67
C PRO A 62 18.52 -9.92 -11.89
N PHE A 63 17.91 -10.56 -10.91
CA PHE A 63 18.56 -11.59 -10.11
C PHE A 63 19.09 -12.71 -10.98
N PRO A 64 20.33 -13.20 -10.73
CA PRO A 64 20.97 -14.19 -11.58
C PRO A 64 20.33 -15.58 -11.48
N THR A 65 19.69 -15.89 -10.35
CA THR A 65 19.02 -17.17 -10.13
C THR A 65 17.61 -17.00 -9.59
N PRO A 66 16.69 -17.94 -9.87
CA PRO A 66 15.35 -17.94 -9.29
C PRO A 66 15.37 -17.99 -7.76
N GLU A 67 16.31 -18.70 -7.16
CA GLU A 67 16.46 -18.84 -5.71
C GLU A 67 16.76 -17.48 -5.06
N GLU A 68 17.70 -16.71 -5.62
CA GLU A 68 18.02 -15.38 -5.12
C GLU A 68 16.84 -14.42 -5.30
N LYS A 69 16.18 -14.47 -6.47
CA LYS A 69 14.95 -13.71 -6.73
C LYS A 69 13.90 -13.99 -5.67
N TRP A 70 13.64 -15.26 -5.38
CA TRP A 70 12.63 -15.65 -4.41
C TRP A 70 13.03 -15.40 -2.97
N ALA A 71 14.32 -15.48 -2.64
CA ALA A 71 14.81 -15.04 -1.33
C ALA A 71 14.52 -13.56 -1.07
N TYR A 72 14.60 -12.72 -2.10
CA TYR A 72 14.23 -11.32 -2.02
C TYR A 72 12.69 -11.13 -1.97
N TRP A 73 11.99 -11.65 -2.99
CA TRP A 73 10.57 -11.38 -3.17
C TRP A 73 9.68 -11.98 -2.10
N SER A 74 9.99 -13.16 -1.57
CA SER A 74 9.23 -13.73 -0.46
C SER A 74 9.24 -12.81 0.77
N ARG A 75 10.40 -12.23 1.09
CA ARG A 75 10.56 -11.28 2.19
C ARG A 75 9.84 -9.96 1.90
N MET A 76 9.97 -9.45 0.68
CA MET A 76 9.28 -8.25 0.20
C MET A 76 7.76 -8.39 0.38
N ILE A 77 7.22 -9.52 -0.02
CA ILE A 77 5.78 -9.82 0.10
C ILE A 77 5.37 -9.95 1.55
N LEU A 78 6.10 -10.71 2.35
CA LEU A 78 5.76 -10.91 3.76
C LEU A 78 5.68 -9.59 4.50
N CYS A 79 6.70 -8.74 4.38
CA CYS A 79 6.78 -7.50 5.13
C CYS A 79 5.82 -6.39 4.66
N ASN A 80 5.31 -6.46 3.43
CA ASN A 80 4.41 -5.42 2.91
C ASN A 80 2.95 -5.86 2.84
N ARG A 81 2.67 -7.14 2.77
CA ARG A 81 1.30 -7.65 2.67
C ARG A 81 0.78 -8.31 3.95
N TYR A 82 1.65 -9.02 4.66
CA TYR A 82 1.23 -9.86 5.78
C TYR A 82 1.56 -9.27 7.14
N ASP A 83 2.63 -8.50 7.28
CA ASP A 83 2.93 -7.80 8.50
C ASP A 83 1.84 -6.75 8.84
N PRO A 84 1.63 -6.43 10.11
CA PRO A 84 0.66 -5.42 10.52
C PRO A 84 0.87 -4.09 9.80
N ILE A 85 -0.23 -3.43 9.42
CA ILE A 85 -0.19 -2.06 8.88
C ILE A 85 0.36 -1.16 10.00
N PRO A 86 1.44 -0.40 9.76
CA PRO A 86 2.08 0.38 10.83
C PRO A 86 1.16 1.42 11.47
N ARG A 87 0.33 2.09 10.65
CA ARG A 87 -0.69 3.06 11.09
C ARG A 87 -2.04 2.69 10.48
N PRO A 88 -2.74 1.70 11.02
CA PRO A 88 -3.99 1.21 10.44
C PRO A 88 -5.11 2.26 10.46
N ALA A 89 -5.02 3.26 11.31
CA ALA A 89 -5.99 4.35 11.41
C ALA A 89 -6.19 5.08 10.08
N VAL A 90 -5.14 5.24 9.25
CA VAL A 90 -5.26 5.90 7.94
C VAL A 90 -6.33 5.24 7.06
N PHE A 91 -6.34 3.92 6.99
CA PHE A 91 -7.33 3.17 6.22
C PHE A 91 -8.69 3.09 6.95
N ALA A 92 -8.67 2.95 8.28
CA ALA A 92 -9.88 2.89 9.08
C ALA A 92 -10.67 4.21 9.02
N ASP A 93 -9.99 5.34 9.11
CA ASP A 93 -10.60 6.68 9.02
C ASP A 93 -11.16 6.92 7.61
N LEU A 94 -10.42 6.53 6.57
CA LEU A 94 -10.90 6.60 5.20
C LEU A 94 -12.16 5.74 5.00
N LEU A 95 -12.17 4.50 5.50
CA LEU A 95 -13.36 3.66 5.44
C LEU A 95 -14.53 4.27 6.22
N ALA A 96 -14.27 4.86 7.38
CA ALA A 96 -15.32 5.51 8.18
C ALA A 96 -15.99 6.68 7.44
N LEU A 97 -15.21 7.43 6.64
CA LEU A 97 -15.76 8.51 5.79
C LEU A 97 -16.63 7.99 4.64
N LEU A 98 -16.42 6.76 4.18
CA LEU A 98 -16.99 6.24 2.94
C LEU A 98 -18.07 5.16 3.14
N ARG A 99 -18.09 4.45 4.27
CA ARG A 99 -18.89 3.24 4.48
C ARG A 99 -20.39 3.41 4.22
N ASP A 100 -20.93 4.60 4.52
CA ASP A 100 -22.35 4.91 4.38
C ASP A 100 -22.66 5.68 3.08
N ARG A 101 -21.71 5.68 2.13
CA ARG A 101 -21.81 6.37 0.85
C ARG A 101 -21.72 5.39 -0.30
N ASP A 102 -22.17 5.81 -1.47
CA ASP A 102 -21.79 5.15 -2.69
C ASP A 102 -20.34 5.52 -3.02
N TYR A 103 -19.44 4.53 -2.97
CA TYR A 103 -18.02 4.76 -3.23
C TYR A 103 -17.41 3.67 -4.10
N PHE A 104 -16.31 4.02 -4.77
CA PHE A 104 -15.47 3.08 -5.47
C PHE A 104 -13.99 3.44 -5.30
N VAL A 105 -13.14 2.44 -5.10
CA VAL A 105 -11.69 2.61 -4.93
C VAL A 105 -10.95 2.12 -6.16
N LEU A 106 -10.11 2.98 -6.74
CA LEU A 106 -9.12 2.64 -7.75
C LEU A 106 -7.74 2.75 -7.13
N THR A 107 -6.98 1.67 -7.11
CA THR A 107 -5.63 1.70 -6.55
C THR A 107 -4.61 0.98 -7.41
N THR A 108 -3.40 1.55 -7.47
CA THR A 108 -2.21 0.88 -8.02
C THR A 108 -1.46 0.08 -6.96
N ASN A 109 -1.88 0.14 -5.69
CA ASN A 109 -1.24 -0.58 -4.60
C ASN A 109 -1.54 -2.08 -4.67
N VAL A 110 -0.52 -2.87 -4.33
CA VAL A 110 -0.55 -4.34 -4.34
C VAL A 110 -0.40 -4.94 -2.93
N ASP A 111 -0.43 -4.08 -1.89
CA ASP A 111 -0.16 -4.40 -0.49
C ASP A 111 -1.36 -4.99 0.28
N HIS A 112 -2.53 -5.07 -0.36
CA HIS A 112 -3.76 -5.59 0.24
C HIS A 112 -4.32 -4.76 1.41
N CYS A 113 -3.86 -3.53 1.62
CA CYS A 113 -4.24 -2.73 2.78
C CYS A 113 -5.73 -2.37 2.81
N PHE A 114 -6.33 -2.05 1.67
CA PHE A 114 -7.77 -1.77 1.58
C PHE A 114 -8.62 -2.97 2.03
N GLN A 115 -8.30 -4.16 1.52
CA GLN A 115 -9.02 -5.39 1.87
C GLN A 115 -8.86 -5.72 3.35
N ARG A 116 -7.65 -5.56 3.89
CA ARG A 116 -7.35 -5.79 5.32
C ARG A 116 -8.05 -4.79 6.24
N ALA A 117 -8.30 -3.58 5.76
CA ALA A 117 -9.05 -2.56 6.48
C ALA A 117 -10.57 -2.77 6.42
N GLY A 118 -11.06 -3.73 5.63
CA GLY A 118 -12.47 -4.08 5.55
C GLY A 118 -13.25 -3.36 4.45
N PHE A 119 -12.57 -2.79 3.45
CA PHE A 119 -13.27 -2.27 2.27
C PHE A 119 -13.94 -3.39 1.49
N ASP A 120 -15.12 -3.12 0.95
CA ASP A 120 -15.87 -4.06 0.12
C ASP A 120 -15.11 -4.36 -1.18
N LYS A 121 -14.78 -5.62 -1.39
CA LYS A 121 -14.05 -6.07 -2.59
C LYS A 121 -14.78 -5.77 -3.90
N THR A 122 -16.11 -5.69 -3.89
CA THR A 122 -16.91 -5.37 -5.07
C THR A 122 -16.80 -3.89 -5.46
N ARG A 123 -16.30 -3.07 -4.54
CA ARG A 123 -16.07 -1.63 -4.70
C ARG A 123 -14.60 -1.26 -4.79
N LEU A 124 -13.74 -2.23 -5.11
CA LEU A 124 -12.29 -2.06 -5.11
C LEU A 124 -11.69 -2.64 -6.40
N PHE A 125 -10.98 -1.81 -7.16
CA PHE A 125 -10.20 -2.23 -8.31
C PHE A 125 -8.72 -1.91 -8.10
N TYR A 126 -7.92 -2.95 -8.01
CA TYR A 126 -6.45 -2.87 -7.86
C TYR A 126 -5.80 -3.24 -9.19
N THR A 127 -5.28 -2.24 -9.88
CA THR A 127 -4.92 -2.30 -11.31
C THR A 127 -3.67 -3.13 -11.61
N GLN A 128 -2.81 -3.38 -10.59
CA GLN A 128 -1.52 -4.06 -10.75
C GLN A 128 -1.48 -5.43 -10.05
N GLY A 129 -2.64 -5.94 -9.62
CA GLY A 129 -2.72 -7.20 -8.88
C GLY A 129 -2.49 -7.04 -7.37
N ASP A 130 -2.03 -8.10 -6.73
CA ASP A 130 -1.87 -8.20 -5.27
C ASP A 130 -0.66 -9.07 -4.98
N TYR A 131 0.15 -8.71 -4.00
CA TYR A 131 1.31 -9.50 -3.58
C TYR A 131 0.97 -10.94 -3.12
N GLY A 132 -0.29 -11.23 -2.85
CA GLY A 132 -0.75 -12.57 -2.52
C GLY A 132 -1.21 -13.40 -3.72
N LEU A 133 -1.17 -12.85 -4.94
CA LEU A 133 -1.53 -13.55 -6.18
C LEU A 133 -0.26 -13.90 -6.95
N TRP A 134 -0.10 -15.17 -7.28
CA TRP A 134 1.09 -15.72 -7.91
C TRP A 134 0.72 -16.41 -9.23
N GLN A 135 1.59 -16.26 -10.21
CA GLN A 135 1.54 -16.99 -11.47
C GLN A 135 2.85 -17.75 -11.70
#